data_e5487a947be9ee3e3c4237a8c3523916
#
_entry.id   e5487a947be9ee3e3c4237a8c3523916
#
_cell.length_a   1.000
_cell.length_b   1.000
_cell.length_c   1.000
_cell.angle_alpha   90.00
_cell.angle_beta   90.00
_cell.angle_gamma   90.00
#
_symmetry.space_group_name_H-M   'P 1'
#
loop_
_entity.id
_entity.type
_entity.pdbx_description
1 polymer ?
#
loop_
_entity_poly.entity_id
_entity_poly.type
_entity_poly.pdbx_seq_one_letter_code
_entity_poly.pdbx_strand_id
1 'polypeptide(L)'
;MLNTYIENTLGIKLTNQQVRQFDAYYHLLVDYNKHTNLTRITSRMDADIKHFLDSVLLSKLIDMNRDLKLCDMGAGAGFPSIPLLIVFPKLKVTIVESQIKRIQFLEALKKTLDLDFEIVHDRAEAYAEKNLEKFDVVTARALGELRLILEFGVPMLKVGGYFIAPKGSKYEEEILLASNAIKILNVKLITKVLLELPESFGFRANLLFTKIKHTKDYPRPFALIKKKPL
;
A
#
# COMPACT_ATOMS: atom_id res chain seq x y z
N MET A 1 22.53 5.49 1.41
CA MET A 1 21.86 5.88 0.15
C MET A 1 20.37 6.14 0.41
N LEU A 2 19.57 5.17 0.87
CA LEU A 2 18.14 5.35 1.17
C LEU A 2 17.85 6.54 2.11
N ASN A 3 18.57 6.64 3.23
CA ASN A 3 18.40 7.75 4.18
C ASN A 3 18.55 9.13 3.52
N THR A 4 19.55 9.30 2.66
CA THR A 4 19.77 10.55 1.91
C THR A 4 18.61 10.87 0.96
N TYR A 5 18.08 9.86 0.27
CA TYR A 5 16.90 10.06 -0.60
C TYR A 5 15.66 10.46 0.21
N ILE A 6 15.39 9.79 1.34
CA ILE A 6 14.24 10.11 2.21
C ILE A 6 14.41 11.51 2.79
N GLU A 7 15.59 11.86 3.30
CA GLU A 7 15.88 13.19 3.86
C GLU A 7 15.71 14.30 2.81
N ASN A 8 16.30 14.13 1.63
CA ASN A 8 16.21 15.12 0.54
C ASN A 8 14.79 15.31 -0.01
N THR A 9 13.98 14.22 -0.02
CA THR A 9 12.67 14.25 -0.69
C THR A 9 11.53 14.58 0.27
N LEU A 10 11.66 14.20 1.55
CA LEU A 10 10.61 14.29 2.57
C LEU A 10 11.00 15.12 3.78
N GLY A 11 12.27 15.52 3.92
CA GLY A 11 12.79 16.18 5.12
C GLY A 11 12.84 15.28 6.35
N ILE A 12 12.71 13.97 6.18
CA ILE A 12 12.68 12.98 7.27
C ILE A 12 14.07 12.38 7.44
N LYS A 13 14.65 12.57 8.62
CA LYS A 13 15.91 11.93 8.99
C LYS A 13 15.63 10.62 9.71
N LEU A 14 16.06 9.51 9.12
CA LEU A 14 15.90 8.19 9.73
C LEU A 14 16.79 8.05 10.96
N THR A 15 16.26 7.41 12.01
CA THR A 15 17.05 6.99 13.16
C THR A 15 17.97 5.82 12.80
N ASN A 16 18.99 5.57 13.62
CA ASN A 16 19.90 4.43 13.44
C ASN A 16 19.14 3.08 13.47
N GLN A 17 18.05 2.99 14.23
CA GLN A 17 17.22 1.79 14.28
C GLN A 17 16.49 1.59 12.94
N GLN A 18 15.86 2.62 12.41
CA GLN A 18 15.15 2.56 11.12
C GLN A 18 16.11 2.22 9.97
N VAL A 19 17.33 2.79 9.97
CA VAL A 19 18.36 2.42 8.98
C VAL A 19 18.70 0.93 9.06
N ARG A 20 18.92 0.38 10.28
CA ARG A 20 19.16 -1.05 10.45
C ARG A 20 17.95 -1.91 10.04
N GLN A 21 16.72 -1.46 10.30
CA GLN A 21 15.52 -2.17 9.87
C GLN A 21 15.41 -2.24 8.35
N PHE A 22 15.65 -1.16 7.61
CA PHE A 22 15.69 -1.19 6.15
C PHE A 22 16.80 -2.09 5.61
N ASP A 23 17.94 -2.12 6.25
CA ASP A 23 19.05 -2.99 5.86
C ASP A 23 18.71 -4.48 6.07
N ALA A 24 18.21 -4.83 7.24
CA ALA A 24 17.73 -6.18 7.55
C ALA A 24 16.59 -6.61 6.62
N TYR A 25 15.66 -5.71 6.30
CA TYR A 25 14.57 -5.95 5.34
C TYR A 25 15.12 -6.32 3.95
N TYR A 26 16.07 -5.52 3.44
CA TYR A 26 16.70 -5.80 2.15
C TYR A 26 17.36 -7.18 2.13
N HIS A 27 18.17 -7.51 3.12
CA HIS A 27 18.85 -8.80 3.17
C HIS A 27 17.87 -9.97 3.25
N LEU A 28 16.83 -9.88 4.06
CA LEU A 28 15.79 -10.89 4.15
C LEU A 28 15.03 -11.04 2.83
N LEU A 29 14.68 -9.92 2.17
CA LEU A 29 13.97 -9.91 0.90
C LEU A 29 14.78 -10.62 -0.19
N VAL A 30 16.07 -10.32 -0.31
CA VAL A 30 16.95 -10.94 -1.30
C VAL A 30 17.15 -12.42 -1.02
N ASP A 31 17.30 -12.81 0.23
CA ASP A 31 17.46 -14.21 0.60
C ASP A 31 16.22 -15.05 0.32
N TYR A 32 15.05 -14.60 0.76
CA TYR A 32 13.78 -15.27 0.45
C TYR A 32 13.48 -15.31 -1.05
N ASN A 33 13.88 -14.27 -1.78
CA ASN A 33 13.62 -14.19 -3.22
C ASN A 33 14.34 -15.26 -4.04
N LYS A 34 15.43 -15.84 -3.53
CA LYS A 34 16.13 -16.98 -4.15
C LYS A 34 15.21 -18.21 -4.34
N HIS A 35 14.20 -18.34 -3.50
CA HIS A 35 13.33 -19.53 -3.45
C HIS A 35 11.83 -19.24 -3.68
N THR A 36 11.40 -17.96 -3.63
CA THR A 36 9.97 -17.62 -3.57
C THR A 36 9.49 -16.69 -4.68
N ASN A 37 10.39 -16.07 -5.46
CA ASN A 37 10.04 -15.09 -6.50
C ASN A 37 9.12 -13.96 -5.98
N LEU A 38 9.46 -13.39 -4.82
CA LEU A 38 8.70 -12.30 -4.20
C LEU A 38 8.75 -11.01 -5.02
N THR A 39 9.89 -10.74 -5.63
CA THR A 39 10.14 -9.54 -6.43
C THR A 39 11.14 -9.82 -7.54
N ARG A 40 11.05 -9.04 -8.63
CA ARG A 40 12.07 -9.00 -9.68
C ARG A 40 13.23 -8.05 -9.36
N ILE A 41 13.11 -7.29 -8.29
CA ILE A 41 14.06 -6.26 -7.88
C ILE A 41 14.99 -6.87 -6.82
N THR A 42 16.26 -7.02 -7.17
CA THR A 42 17.27 -7.68 -6.31
C THR A 42 18.49 -6.81 -6.04
N SER A 43 18.76 -5.76 -6.85
CA SER A 43 19.84 -4.85 -6.56
C SER A 43 19.49 -3.94 -5.36
N ARG A 44 20.50 -3.56 -4.58
CA ARG A 44 20.28 -2.69 -3.41
C ARG A 44 19.71 -1.35 -3.82
N MET A 45 20.23 -0.72 -4.87
CA MET A 45 19.77 0.58 -5.35
C MET A 45 18.32 0.52 -5.84
N ASP A 46 17.97 -0.51 -6.61
CA ASP A 46 16.59 -0.72 -7.05
C ASP A 46 15.63 -0.90 -5.87
N ALA A 47 16.01 -1.68 -4.85
CA ALA A 47 15.18 -1.90 -3.67
C ALA A 47 15.01 -0.61 -2.86
N ASP A 48 16.10 0.14 -2.65
CA ASP A 48 16.07 1.41 -1.93
C ASP A 48 15.11 2.42 -2.59
N ILE A 49 15.09 2.48 -3.93
CA ILE A 49 14.30 3.49 -4.67
C ILE A 49 12.90 2.96 -5.03
N LYS A 50 12.80 1.80 -5.73
CA LYS A 50 11.53 1.30 -6.27
C LYS A 50 10.63 0.61 -5.23
N HIS A 51 11.20 0.23 -4.08
CA HIS A 51 10.44 -0.37 -3.01
C HIS A 51 10.37 0.54 -1.79
N PHE A 52 11.48 0.86 -1.15
CA PHE A 52 11.45 1.56 0.13
C PHE A 52 11.07 3.04 -0.02
N LEU A 53 11.80 3.81 -0.83
CA LEU A 53 11.48 5.23 -1.05
C LEU A 53 10.09 5.40 -1.67
N ASP A 54 9.78 4.64 -2.74
CA ASP A 54 8.48 4.67 -3.42
C ASP A 54 7.31 4.46 -2.44
N SER A 55 7.49 3.59 -1.45
CA SER A 55 6.50 3.35 -0.39
C SER A 55 6.39 4.54 0.57
N VAL A 56 7.52 5.06 1.04
CA VAL A 56 7.53 6.16 2.03
C VAL A 56 7.02 7.48 1.42
N LEU A 57 7.16 7.66 0.10
CA LEU A 57 6.63 8.82 -0.63
C LEU A 57 5.11 9.00 -0.51
N LEU A 58 4.36 7.95 -0.14
CA LEU A 58 2.92 8.05 0.13
C LEU A 58 2.60 8.96 1.31
N SER A 59 3.55 9.20 2.20
CA SER A 59 3.42 10.16 3.30
C SER A 59 3.29 11.62 2.85
N LYS A 60 3.56 11.93 1.57
CA LYS A 60 3.26 13.25 0.99
C LYS A 60 1.76 13.52 0.84
N LEU A 61 0.93 12.48 0.90
CA LEU A 61 -0.52 12.60 0.69
C LEU A 61 -1.26 12.96 1.98
N ILE A 62 -0.85 12.40 3.11
CA ILE A 62 -1.45 12.62 4.44
C ILE A 62 -0.37 12.54 5.52
N ASP A 63 -0.63 13.16 6.67
CA ASP A 63 0.21 13.00 7.85
C ASP A 63 0.08 11.56 8.40
N MET A 64 1.16 10.77 8.22
CA MET A 64 1.26 9.40 8.70
C MET A 64 1.78 9.29 10.15
N ASN A 65 2.22 10.40 10.76
CA ASN A 65 2.73 10.39 12.15
C ASN A 65 1.60 10.47 13.19
N ARG A 66 0.56 9.68 12.95
CA ARG A 66 -0.66 9.64 13.78
C ARG A 66 -1.07 8.20 14.03
N ASP A 67 -1.88 7.98 15.06
CA ASP A 67 -2.53 6.70 15.32
C ASP A 67 -3.59 6.40 14.25
N LEU A 68 -3.16 5.83 13.12
CA LEU A 68 -4.03 5.47 12.00
C LEU A 68 -4.07 3.96 11.83
N LYS A 69 -5.26 3.40 11.70
CA LYS A 69 -5.46 2.01 11.26
C LYS A 69 -5.34 1.94 9.74
N LEU A 70 -4.26 1.32 9.26
CA LEU A 70 -3.95 1.17 7.85
C LEU A 70 -4.14 -0.29 7.43
N CYS A 71 -4.94 -0.52 6.38
CA CYS A 71 -5.04 -1.82 5.72
C CYS A 71 -4.30 -1.79 4.39
N ASP A 72 -3.40 -2.75 4.19
CA ASP A 72 -2.68 -2.95 2.93
C ASP A 72 -3.18 -4.22 2.24
N MET A 73 -3.87 -4.06 1.11
CA MET A 73 -4.44 -5.15 0.35
C MET A 73 -3.44 -5.71 -0.66
N GLY A 74 -3.04 -6.96 -0.48
CA GLY A 74 -2.10 -7.64 -1.38
C GLY A 74 -0.69 -7.06 -1.31
N ALA A 75 -0.19 -6.79 -0.10
CA ALA A 75 1.10 -6.15 0.12
C ALA A 75 2.30 -6.93 -0.44
N GLY A 76 2.12 -8.20 -0.80
CA GLY A 76 3.20 -9.03 -1.33
C GLY A 76 4.33 -9.21 -0.34
N ALA A 77 5.47 -8.61 -0.64
CA ALA A 77 6.60 -8.58 0.29
C ALA A 77 6.53 -7.41 1.30
N GLY A 78 5.33 -6.91 1.64
CA GLY A 78 5.11 -5.87 2.65
C GLY A 78 5.12 -4.43 2.13
N PHE A 79 4.85 -4.22 0.84
CA PHE A 79 4.89 -2.90 0.22
C PHE A 79 3.48 -2.40 -0.13
N PRO A 80 3.10 -1.16 0.24
CA PRO A 80 3.93 -0.12 0.84
C PRO A 80 3.95 -0.08 2.37
N SER A 81 3.17 -0.89 3.06
CA SER A 81 2.86 -0.70 4.48
C SER A 81 4.04 -0.86 5.44
N ILE A 82 4.97 -1.80 5.20
CA ILE A 82 6.08 -2.02 6.13
C ILE A 82 7.12 -0.89 6.08
N PRO A 83 7.57 -0.38 4.91
CA PRO A 83 8.38 0.83 4.87
C PRO A 83 7.71 2.04 5.54
N LEU A 84 6.40 2.20 5.41
CA LEU A 84 5.65 3.24 6.12
C LEU A 84 5.68 3.02 7.63
N LEU A 85 5.48 1.78 8.10
CA LEU A 85 5.52 1.45 9.53
C LEU A 85 6.91 1.66 10.14
N ILE A 86 7.99 1.35 9.41
CA ILE A 86 9.36 1.64 9.86
C ILE A 86 9.54 3.14 10.11
N VAL A 87 9.07 3.99 9.20
CA VAL A 87 9.26 5.45 9.29
C VAL A 87 8.25 6.08 10.26
N PHE A 88 7.02 5.56 10.31
CA PHE A 88 5.90 6.08 11.10
C PHE A 88 5.35 5.02 12.08
N PRO A 89 6.02 4.79 13.21
CA PRO A 89 5.74 3.65 14.10
C PRO A 89 4.41 3.75 14.87
N LYS A 90 3.67 4.85 14.74
CA LYS A 90 2.30 4.98 15.30
C LYS A 90 1.24 4.32 14.44
N LEU A 91 1.55 3.93 13.20
CA LEU A 91 0.62 3.24 12.33
C LEU A 91 0.26 1.87 12.91
N LYS A 92 -1.03 1.53 12.87
CA LYS A 92 -1.55 0.18 13.18
C LYS A 92 -1.85 -0.52 11.87
N VAL A 93 -0.91 -1.34 11.42
CA VAL A 93 -0.94 -1.95 10.09
C VAL A 93 -1.58 -3.33 10.14
N THR A 94 -2.55 -3.56 9.25
CA THR A 94 -3.10 -4.88 8.91
C THR A 94 -2.78 -5.16 7.45
N ILE A 95 -2.08 -6.26 7.17
CA ILE A 95 -1.78 -6.75 5.82
C ILE A 95 -2.73 -7.89 5.48
N VAL A 96 -3.44 -7.77 4.36
CA VAL A 96 -4.28 -8.85 3.81
C VAL A 96 -3.58 -9.46 2.60
N GLU A 97 -3.14 -10.71 2.71
CA GLU A 97 -2.41 -11.40 1.66
C GLU A 97 -2.98 -12.83 1.48
N SER A 98 -3.14 -13.25 0.24
CA SER A 98 -3.74 -14.55 -0.09
C SER A 98 -2.74 -15.67 -0.36
N GLN A 99 -1.47 -15.34 -0.61
CA GLN A 99 -0.45 -16.31 -0.97
C GLN A 99 0.37 -16.75 0.24
N ILE A 100 0.30 -18.02 0.59
CA ILE A 100 0.98 -18.57 1.78
C ILE A 100 2.50 -18.31 1.81
N LYS A 101 3.18 -18.36 0.66
CA LYS A 101 4.63 -18.06 0.59
C LYS A 101 4.95 -16.62 0.98
N ARG A 102 4.06 -15.66 0.63
CA ARG A 102 4.20 -14.25 1.01
C ARG A 102 3.90 -14.04 2.49
N ILE A 103 2.92 -14.76 3.03
CA ILE A 103 2.61 -14.76 4.46
C ILE A 103 3.81 -15.25 5.26
N GLN A 104 4.42 -16.37 4.87
CA GLN A 104 5.63 -16.88 5.52
C GLN A 104 6.78 -15.87 5.52
N PHE A 105 6.95 -15.15 4.41
CA PHE A 105 7.90 -14.04 4.34
C PHE A 105 7.54 -12.91 5.31
N LEU A 106 6.27 -12.48 5.35
CA LEU A 106 5.80 -11.40 6.24
C LEU A 106 5.97 -11.76 7.71
N GLU A 107 5.74 -13.01 8.10
CA GLU A 107 5.99 -13.51 9.45
C GLU A 107 7.48 -13.47 9.82
N ALA A 108 8.35 -13.89 8.90
CA ALA A 108 9.79 -13.77 9.09
C ALA A 108 10.22 -12.30 9.18
N LEU A 109 9.64 -11.43 8.35
CA LEU A 109 9.90 -10.00 8.33
C LEU A 109 9.48 -9.33 9.64
N LYS A 110 8.28 -9.65 10.14
CA LYS A 110 7.77 -9.17 11.43
C LYS A 110 8.77 -9.46 12.56
N LYS A 111 9.25 -10.69 12.61
CA LYS A 111 10.23 -11.13 13.61
C LYS A 111 11.60 -10.45 13.43
N THR A 112 12.09 -10.38 12.19
CA THR A 112 13.42 -9.84 11.88
C THR A 112 13.53 -8.35 12.18
N LEU A 113 12.45 -7.59 11.92
CA LEU A 113 12.43 -6.15 12.10
C LEU A 113 11.96 -5.72 13.50
N ASP A 114 11.50 -6.66 14.33
CA ASP A 114 10.84 -6.39 15.62
C ASP A 114 9.74 -5.34 15.48
N LEU A 115 8.81 -5.59 14.55
CA LEU A 115 7.68 -4.72 14.27
C LEU A 115 6.39 -5.43 14.63
N ASP A 116 5.42 -4.66 15.14
CA ASP A 116 4.07 -5.17 15.39
C ASP A 116 3.12 -4.75 14.26
N PHE A 117 2.57 -5.75 13.58
CA PHE A 117 1.52 -5.59 12.57
C PHE A 117 0.74 -6.89 12.42
N GLU A 118 -0.51 -6.78 11.99
CA GLU A 118 -1.39 -7.92 11.76
C GLU A 118 -1.19 -8.48 10.34
N ILE A 119 -1.13 -9.81 10.23
CA ILE A 119 -1.10 -10.53 8.96
C ILE A 119 -2.35 -11.38 8.86
N VAL A 120 -3.15 -11.14 7.83
CA VAL A 120 -4.41 -11.86 7.58
C VAL A 120 -4.26 -12.69 6.31
N HIS A 121 -4.41 -14.02 6.45
CA HIS A 121 -4.46 -14.92 5.31
C HIS A 121 -5.88 -14.95 4.75
N ASP A 122 -6.18 -14.03 3.85
CA ASP A 122 -7.48 -13.99 3.17
C ASP A 122 -7.32 -13.30 1.79
N ARG A 123 -8.33 -13.39 0.97
CA ARG A 123 -8.44 -12.58 -0.23
C ARG A 123 -8.98 -11.20 0.13
N ALA A 124 -8.50 -10.15 -0.56
CA ALA A 124 -8.87 -8.77 -0.24
C ALA A 124 -10.40 -8.55 -0.27
N GLU A 125 -11.09 -9.09 -1.29
CA GLU A 125 -12.53 -8.99 -1.42
C GLU A 125 -13.29 -9.70 -0.29
N ALA A 126 -12.85 -10.90 0.12
CA ALA A 126 -13.49 -11.66 1.19
C ALA A 126 -13.26 -11.03 2.57
N TYR A 127 -12.08 -10.46 2.78
CA TYR A 127 -11.77 -9.73 3.99
C TYR A 127 -12.60 -8.44 4.09
N ALA A 128 -12.79 -7.73 2.97
CA ALA A 128 -13.56 -6.50 2.91
C ALA A 128 -15.03 -6.71 3.34
N GLU A 129 -15.66 -7.81 2.91
CA GLU A 129 -17.06 -8.14 3.29
C GLU A 129 -17.26 -8.21 4.82
N LYS A 130 -16.22 -8.63 5.56
CA LYS A 130 -16.27 -8.84 7.03
C LYS A 130 -15.73 -7.66 7.84
N ASN A 131 -15.13 -6.67 7.18
CA ASN A 131 -14.37 -5.61 7.84
C ASN A 131 -14.76 -4.20 7.40
N LEU A 132 -16.07 -3.99 7.23
CA LEU A 132 -16.62 -2.70 6.82
C LEU A 132 -16.29 -1.60 7.83
N GLU A 133 -15.88 -0.43 7.33
CA GLU A 133 -15.67 0.81 8.08
C GLU A 133 -14.72 0.72 9.30
N LYS A 134 -13.71 -0.15 9.21
CA LYS A 134 -12.74 -0.36 10.29
C LYS A 134 -11.47 0.47 10.19
N PHE A 135 -11.10 0.92 8.99
CA PHE A 135 -9.80 1.52 8.72
C PHE A 135 -9.88 3.03 8.46
N ASP A 136 -8.84 3.74 8.89
CA ASP A 136 -8.65 5.15 8.59
C ASP A 136 -8.00 5.33 7.22
N VAL A 137 -7.14 4.38 6.84
CA VAL A 137 -6.43 4.34 5.55
C VAL A 137 -6.50 2.92 4.95
N VAL A 138 -6.79 2.84 3.67
CA VAL A 138 -6.65 1.59 2.89
C VAL A 138 -5.75 1.87 1.69
N THR A 139 -4.86 0.95 1.38
CA THR A 139 -3.98 1.03 0.21
C THR A 139 -3.91 -0.29 -0.53
N ALA A 140 -3.58 -0.22 -1.81
CA ALA A 140 -3.26 -1.39 -2.64
C ALA A 140 -2.24 -0.99 -3.71
N ARG A 141 -1.10 -1.66 -3.75
CA ARG A 141 -0.07 -1.46 -4.76
C ARG A 141 0.01 -2.66 -5.69
N ALA A 142 -0.10 -2.43 -7.00
CA ALA A 142 -0.01 -3.45 -8.05
C ALA A 142 -0.98 -4.64 -7.90
N LEU A 143 -2.11 -4.44 -7.21
CA LEU A 143 -3.13 -5.48 -6.99
C LEU A 143 -4.11 -5.60 -8.17
N GLY A 144 -4.38 -4.49 -8.88
CA GLY A 144 -5.31 -4.46 -9.99
C GLY A 144 -5.60 -3.04 -10.49
N GLU A 145 -6.56 -2.96 -11.42
CA GLU A 145 -7.09 -1.69 -11.92
C GLU A 145 -7.74 -0.86 -10.80
N LEU A 146 -7.72 0.46 -10.96
CA LEU A 146 -8.23 1.38 -9.93
C LEU A 146 -9.69 1.09 -9.54
N ARG A 147 -10.58 0.86 -10.54
CA ARG A 147 -12.00 0.55 -10.28
C ARG A 147 -12.19 -0.69 -9.41
N LEU A 148 -11.35 -1.71 -9.61
CA LEU A 148 -11.40 -2.96 -8.87
C LEU A 148 -10.93 -2.77 -7.41
N ILE A 149 -9.77 -2.15 -7.22
CA ILE A 149 -9.22 -1.95 -5.88
C ILE A 149 -10.04 -0.96 -5.05
N LEU A 150 -10.72 0.00 -5.68
CA LEU A 150 -11.67 0.87 -4.99
C LEU A 150 -12.87 0.07 -4.48
N GLU A 151 -13.42 -0.87 -5.28
CA GLU A 151 -14.55 -1.66 -4.84
C GLU A 151 -14.23 -2.59 -3.68
N PHE A 152 -12.99 -3.09 -3.59
CA PHE A 152 -12.55 -3.87 -2.43
C PHE A 152 -12.28 -2.97 -1.20
N GLY A 153 -11.57 -1.88 -1.40
CA GLY A 153 -11.00 -1.12 -0.28
C GLY A 153 -11.92 -0.08 0.32
N VAL A 154 -12.74 0.60 -0.49
CA VAL A 154 -13.59 1.69 0.01
C VAL A 154 -14.60 1.23 1.06
N PRO A 155 -15.26 0.06 0.94
CA PRO A 155 -16.15 -0.41 1.98
C PRO A 155 -15.48 -0.55 3.36
N MET A 156 -14.19 -0.89 3.40
CA MET A 156 -13.43 -1.02 4.65
C MET A 156 -13.08 0.33 5.30
N LEU A 157 -13.15 1.44 4.56
CA LEU A 157 -12.85 2.76 5.08
C LEU A 157 -13.98 3.28 5.97
N LYS A 158 -13.62 3.90 7.08
CA LYS A 158 -14.51 4.82 7.79
C LYS A 158 -14.94 5.96 6.88
N VAL A 159 -16.09 6.57 7.16
CA VAL A 159 -16.46 7.84 6.50
C VAL A 159 -15.43 8.91 6.89
N GLY A 160 -14.92 9.65 5.91
CA GLY A 160 -13.78 10.57 6.08
C GLY A 160 -12.40 9.89 5.99
N GLY A 161 -12.34 8.56 5.91
CA GLY A 161 -11.09 7.82 5.71
C GLY A 161 -10.54 7.93 4.29
N TYR A 162 -9.30 7.51 4.11
CA TYR A 162 -8.53 7.72 2.89
C TYR A 162 -8.19 6.42 2.16
N PHE A 163 -8.41 6.40 0.85
CA PHE A 163 -7.87 5.38 -0.02
C PHE A 163 -6.65 5.92 -0.77
N ILE A 164 -5.50 5.28 -0.59
CA ILE A 164 -4.25 5.64 -1.27
C ILE A 164 -3.99 4.63 -2.39
N ALA A 165 -3.94 5.11 -3.64
CA ALA A 165 -3.67 4.30 -4.82
C ALA A 165 -2.36 4.72 -5.50
N PRO A 166 -1.24 4.03 -5.24
CA PRO A 166 -0.01 4.21 -6.01
C PRO A 166 -0.20 3.70 -7.44
N LYS A 167 0.03 4.57 -8.41
CA LYS A 167 -0.13 4.29 -9.85
C LYS A 167 1.09 4.75 -10.66
N GLY A 168 1.16 4.32 -11.90
CA GLY A 168 2.16 4.75 -12.88
C GLY A 168 1.62 5.76 -13.89
N SER A 169 2.26 5.84 -15.06
CA SER A 169 1.95 6.84 -16.11
C SER A 169 0.52 6.77 -16.67
N LYS A 170 -0.16 5.61 -16.58
CA LYS A 170 -1.54 5.43 -17.06
C LYS A 170 -2.62 5.84 -16.05
N TYR A 171 -2.28 6.59 -15.01
CA TYR A 171 -3.20 6.92 -13.91
C TYR A 171 -4.44 7.70 -14.38
N GLU A 172 -4.34 8.56 -15.39
CA GLU A 172 -5.47 9.34 -15.91
C GLU A 172 -6.49 8.45 -16.61
N GLU A 173 -6.01 7.51 -17.43
CA GLU A 173 -6.84 6.49 -18.05
C GLU A 173 -7.54 5.62 -16.99
N GLU A 174 -6.81 5.20 -15.94
CA GLU A 174 -7.40 4.43 -14.84
C GLU A 174 -8.45 5.23 -14.06
N ILE A 175 -8.24 6.53 -13.82
CA ILE A 175 -9.24 7.41 -13.18
C ILE A 175 -10.51 7.51 -14.05
N LEU A 176 -10.34 7.69 -15.36
CA LEU A 176 -11.47 7.77 -16.28
C LEU A 176 -12.30 6.46 -16.26
N LEU A 177 -11.64 5.32 -16.37
CA LEU A 177 -12.27 4.00 -16.29
C LEU A 177 -12.93 3.73 -14.93
N ALA A 178 -12.41 4.31 -13.85
CA ALA A 178 -12.97 4.18 -12.51
C ALA A 178 -14.05 5.21 -12.17
N SER A 179 -14.46 6.08 -13.11
CA SER A 179 -15.41 7.18 -12.85
C SER A 179 -16.74 6.70 -12.25
N ASN A 180 -17.27 5.57 -12.75
CA ASN A 180 -18.48 4.96 -12.23
C ASN A 180 -18.28 4.39 -10.81
N ALA A 181 -17.15 3.70 -10.55
CA ALA A 181 -16.80 3.20 -9.24
C ALA A 181 -16.66 4.36 -8.22
N ILE A 182 -15.97 5.43 -8.59
CA ILE A 182 -15.79 6.63 -7.76
C ILE A 182 -17.16 7.21 -7.34
N LYS A 183 -18.10 7.32 -8.29
CA LYS A 183 -19.45 7.82 -8.02
C LYS A 183 -20.25 6.89 -7.12
N ILE A 184 -20.31 5.61 -7.46
CA ILE A 184 -21.14 4.60 -6.76
C ILE A 184 -20.61 4.36 -5.34
N LEU A 185 -19.30 4.26 -5.18
CA LEU A 185 -18.66 4.01 -3.87
C LEU A 185 -18.60 5.26 -3.00
N ASN A 186 -19.13 6.39 -3.45
CA ASN A 186 -19.14 7.65 -2.70
C ASN A 186 -17.75 8.09 -2.25
N VAL A 187 -16.78 8.04 -3.17
CA VAL A 187 -15.43 8.58 -2.93
C VAL A 187 -15.15 9.78 -3.80
N LYS A 188 -14.25 10.63 -3.33
CA LYS A 188 -13.78 11.82 -4.05
C LYS A 188 -12.27 11.79 -4.14
N LEU A 189 -11.71 12.01 -5.32
CA LEU A 189 -10.30 12.29 -5.49
C LEU A 189 -9.99 13.66 -4.86
N ILE A 190 -9.12 13.68 -3.84
CA ILE A 190 -8.73 14.89 -3.11
C ILE A 190 -7.51 15.52 -3.73
N THR A 191 -6.50 14.72 -3.99
CA THR A 191 -5.24 15.19 -4.58
C THR A 191 -4.51 14.05 -5.28
N LYS A 192 -3.52 14.42 -6.07
CA LYS A 192 -2.55 13.53 -6.69
C LYS A 192 -1.15 14.12 -6.53
N VAL A 193 -0.20 13.29 -6.12
CA VAL A 193 1.22 13.63 -6.09
C VAL A 193 1.89 12.93 -7.26
N LEU A 194 2.36 13.72 -8.21
CA LEU A 194 3.05 13.27 -9.42
C LEU A 194 4.54 13.51 -9.24
N LEU A 195 5.35 12.50 -9.49
CA LEU A 195 6.80 12.61 -9.33
C LEU A 195 7.54 11.59 -10.20
N GLU A 196 8.79 11.91 -10.51
CA GLU A 196 9.77 10.97 -11.03
C GLU A 196 10.59 10.41 -9.86
N LEU A 197 10.78 9.09 -9.84
CA LEU A 197 11.71 8.49 -8.89
C LEU A 197 13.15 8.87 -9.25
N PRO A 198 14.04 9.03 -8.25
CA PRO A 198 15.45 9.28 -8.50
C PRO A 198 16.06 8.27 -9.49
N GLU A 199 17.19 8.62 -10.10
CA GLU A 199 17.93 7.78 -11.05
C GLU A 199 17.07 7.33 -12.26
N SER A 200 16.08 8.12 -12.63
CA SER A 200 15.16 7.83 -13.76
C SER A 200 14.42 6.48 -13.60
N PHE A 201 14.13 6.08 -12.35
CA PHE A 201 13.41 4.83 -12.07
C PHE A 201 11.91 4.91 -12.30
N GLY A 202 11.48 5.93 -13.01
CA GLY A 202 10.17 6.05 -13.62
C GLY A 202 9.18 6.89 -12.82
N PHE A 203 8.11 7.20 -13.52
CA PHE A 203 7.05 8.08 -13.04
C PHE A 203 6.13 7.39 -12.03
N ARG A 204 5.65 8.17 -11.05
CA ARG A 204 4.63 7.79 -10.07
C ARG A 204 3.52 8.81 -10.00
N ALA A 205 2.30 8.29 -9.89
CA ALA A 205 1.10 9.05 -9.58
C ALA A 205 0.48 8.46 -8.32
N ASN A 206 0.68 9.09 -7.19
CA ASN A 206 0.08 8.67 -5.93
C ASN A 206 -1.24 9.41 -5.75
N LEU A 207 -2.36 8.67 -5.82
CA LEU A 207 -3.71 9.21 -5.79
C LEU A 207 -4.29 9.10 -4.38
N LEU A 208 -4.94 10.17 -3.91
CA LEU A 208 -5.64 10.21 -2.63
C LEU A 208 -7.14 10.40 -2.85
N PHE A 209 -7.90 9.42 -2.42
CA PHE A 209 -9.36 9.52 -2.37
C PHE A 209 -9.83 9.58 -0.92
N THR A 210 -10.97 10.23 -0.68
CA THR A 210 -11.66 10.16 0.62
C THR A 210 -13.05 9.57 0.46
N LYS A 211 -13.49 8.76 1.44
CA LYS A 211 -14.86 8.26 1.51
C LYS A 211 -15.77 9.33 2.08
N ILE A 212 -16.81 9.73 1.31
CA ILE A 212 -17.70 10.85 1.67
C ILE A 212 -18.86 10.39 2.55
N LYS A 213 -19.40 9.19 2.28
CA LYS A 213 -20.53 8.63 3.03
C LYS A 213 -20.52 7.10 2.98
N HIS A 214 -21.39 6.48 3.77
CA HIS A 214 -21.57 5.04 3.79
C HIS A 214 -21.83 4.46 2.40
N THR A 215 -21.25 3.29 2.16
CA THR A 215 -21.42 2.53 0.92
C THR A 215 -22.26 1.29 1.25
N LYS A 216 -23.51 1.24 0.77
CA LYS A 216 -24.39 0.08 0.96
C LYS A 216 -24.12 -0.97 -0.11
N ASP A 217 -24.27 -2.24 0.25
CA ASP A 217 -24.23 -3.40 -0.66
C ASP A 217 -22.88 -3.60 -1.38
N TYR A 218 -21.79 -3.10 -0.80
CA TYR A 218 -20.42 -3.25 -1.32
C TYR A 218 -19.48 -3.76 -0.23
N PRO A 219 -18.43 -4.55 -0.60
CA PRO A 219 -18.15 -4.98 -1.97
C PRO A 219 -19.20 -5.97 -2.48
N ARG A 220 -19.41 -6.00 -3.79
CA ARG A 220 -20.23 -7.05 -4.43
C ARG A 220 -19.47 -8.39 -4.41
N PRO A 221 -20.17 -9.55 -4.58
CA PRO A 221 -19.50 -10.83 -4.72
C PRO A 221 -18.43 -10.81 -5.83
N PHE A 222 -17.25 -11.38 -5.56
CA PHE A 222 -16.09 -11.29 -6.46
C PHE A 222 -16.38 -11.75 -7.89
N ALA A 223 -17.18 -12.82 -8.06
CA ALA A 223 -17.57 -13.31 -9.38
C ALA A 223 -18.30 -12.23 -10.21
N LEU A 224 -19.13 -11.41 -9.55
CA LEU A 224 -19.85 -10.31 -10.19
C LEU A 224 -18.90 -9.15 -10.52
N ILE A 225 -18.00 -8.80 -9.61
CA ILE A 225 -16.98 -7.75 -9.81
C ILE A 225 -16.13 -8.08 -11.02
N LYS A 226 -15.64 -9.31 -11.10
CA LYS A 226 -14.81 -9.77 -12.23
C LYS A 226 -15.56 -9.76 -13.57
N LYS A 227 -16.85 -10.16 -13.56
CA LYS A 227 -17.65 -10.23 -14.78
C LYS A 227 -18.10 -8.85 -15.27
N LYS A 228 -18.41 -7.95 -14.33
CA LYS A 228 -18.93 -6.61 -14.62
C LYS A 228 -18.33 -5.61 -13.63
N PRO A 229 -17.07 -5.17 -13.82
CA PRO A 229 -16.47 -4.12 -13.01
C PRO A 229 -17.32 -2.83 -13.01
N LEU A 230 -17.24 -2.02 -11.92
CA LEU A 230 -17.94 -0.73 -11.81
C LEU A 230 -17.45 0.29 -12.85
#